data_443b5d97530a627199bf39d9d4280c89
#
_entry.id   443b5d97530a627199bf39d9d4280c89
#
_cell.length_a   1.000
_cell.length_b   1.000
_cell.length_c   1.000
_cell.angle_alpha   90.00
_cell.angle_beta   90.00
_cell.angle_gamma   90.00
#
_symmetry.space_group_name_H-M   'P 1'
#
loop_
_entity.id
_entity.type
_entity.pdbx_description
1 polymer ?
#
loop_
_entity_poly.entity_id
_entity_poly.type
_entity_poly.pdbx_seq_one_letter_code
_entity_poly.pdbx_strand_id
1 'polypeptide(L)'
;MDLPIPFDLLIVDDGSPDGTASVVKETMSRFENRLFLMERKGKLGLGTAYLSGFAWALERDYSYICEMDADFSHNPLDLERLVVACQEKNTGVVVGSRYIKGGQLVNWPLNRILISRGASIYVRCITWMPVADATAGFVCYSRSFLEQLDFSKISFVGYAFQIEMKFAAWQLGFKIKEIPITFKDRTEGASKMSTAIFSEAFWGVWKMRWNAFFNSYRK
;
A
#
# COMPACT_ATOMS: atom_id res chain seq x y z
N MET A 1 -10.62 -16.35 7.58
CA MET A 1 -10.46 -16.61 6.10
C MET A 1 -11.83 -16.72 5.42
N ASP A 2 -12.79 -15.95 5.89
CA ASP A 2 -14.22 -16.09 5.49
C ASP A 2 -14.66 -14.97 4.53
N LEU A 3 -13.75 -14.55 3.63
CA LEU A 3 -14.12 -13.62 2.57
C LEU A 3 -14.78 -14.37 1.41
N PRO A 4 -15.70 -13.73 0.67
CA PRO A 4 -16.43 -14.36 -0.45
C PRO A 4 -15.57 -14.60 -1.70
N ILE A 5 -14.33 -14.08 -1.71
CA ILE A 5 -13.36 -14.29 -2.79
C ILE A 5 -12.25 -15.24 -2.33
N PRO A 6 -11.71 -16.10 -3.22
CA PRO A 6 -10.52 -16.88 -2.90
C PRO A 6 -9.30 -15.96 -2.78
N PHE A 7 -8.54 -16.09 -1.71
CA PHE A 7 -7.29 -15.33 -1.49
C PHE A 7 -6.33 -16.15 -0.66
N ASP A 8 -5.06 -15.86 -0.82
CA ASP A 8 -3.99 -16.31 0.06
C ASP A 8 -3.44 -15.10 0.82
N LEU A 9 -2.92 -15.34 2.01
CA LEU A 9 -2.39 -14.31 2.89
C LEU A 9 -0.89 -14.52 3.10
N LEU A 10 -0.08 -13.54 2.72
CA LEU A 10 1.33 -13.48 3.06
C LEU A 10 1.54 -12.47 4.20
N ILE A 11 2.07 -12.93 5.30
CA ILE A 11 2.58 -12.07 6.37
C ILE A 11 4.08 -11.86 6.14
N VAL A 12 4.51 -10.62 6.02
CA VAL A 12 5.93 -10.25 5.94
C VAL A 12 6.35 -9.69 7.29
N ASP A 13 7.20 -10.41 8.01
CA ASP A 13 7.66 -10.06 9.35
C ASP A 13 9.13 -9.67 9.36
N ASP A 14 9.43 -8.50 9.92
CA ASP A 14 10.77 -7.90 10.01
C ASP A 14 11.47 -8.21 11.34
N GLY A 15 11.21 -9.39 11.90
CA GLY A 15 11.76 -9.79 13.20
C GLY A 15 11.02 -9.09 14.35
N SER A 16 9.70 -9.13 14.36
CA SER A 16 8.86 -8.56 15.42
C SER A 16 9.17 -9.19 16.78
N PRO A 17 9.51 -8.40 17.80
CA PRO A 17 9.92 -8.92 19.11
C PRO A 17 8.77 -9.45 19.97
N ASP A 18 7.53 -9.20 19.55
CA ASP A 18 6.29 -9.56 20.25
C ASP A 18 5.81 -10.99 20.00
N GLY A 19 6.57 -11.78 19.23
CA GLY A 19 6.23 -13.17 18.91
C GLY A 19 5.27 -13.33 17.72
N THR A 20 5.01 -12.28 16.95
CA THR A 20 4.14 -12.32 15.77
C THR A 20 4.44 -13.51 14.85
N ALA A 21 5.72 -13.74 14.50
CA ALA A 21 6.12 -14.84 13.62
C ALA A 21 5.72 -16.22 14.20
N SER A 22 5.84 -16.43 15.52
CA SER A 22 5.46 -17.68 16.18
C SER A 22 3.95 -17.92 16.10
N VAL A 23 3.15 -16.89 16.36
CA VAL A 23 1.68 -16.96 16.25
C VAL A 23 1.25 -17.28 14.82
N VAL A 24 1.90 -16.66 13.83
CA VAL A 24 1.62 -16.96 12.41
C VAL A 24 1.95 -18.41 12.10
N LYS A 25 3.12 -18.92 12.51
CA LYS A 25 3.54 -20.34 12.28
C LYS A 25 2.54 -21.32 12.88
N GLU A 26 2.06 -21.09 14.10
CA GLU A 26 1.03 -21.93 14.73
C GLU A 26 -0.28 -21.89 13.94
N THR A 27 -0.64 -20.70 13.43
CA THR A 27 -1.88 -20.50 12.68
C THR A 27 -1.82 -21.13 11.28
N MET A 28 -0.64 -21.22 10.66
CA MET A 28 -0.46 -21.79 9.32
C MET A 28 -0.98 -23.23 9.22
N SER A 29 -0.87 -24.04 10.29
CA SER A 29 -1.40 -25.41 10.33
C SER A 29 -2.92 -25.49 10.12
N ARG A 30 -3.65 -24.40 10.43
CA ARG A 30 -5.11 -24.32 10.25
C ARG A 30 -5.51 -23.86 8.84
N PHE A 31 -4.58 -23.26 8.12
CA PHE A 31 -4.81 -22.66 6.79
C PHE A 31 -3.72 -23.08 5.81
N GLU A 32 -3.48 -24.40 5.72
CA GLU A 32 -2.47 -24.97 4.85
C GLU A 32 -2.61 -24.48 3.40
N ASN A 33 -1.49 -24.08 2.81
CA ASN A 33 -1.41 -23.54 1.44
C ASN A 33 -2.20 -22.24 1.19
N ARG A 34 -2.64 -21.55 2.24
CA ARG A 34 -3.34 -20.26 2.13
C ARG A 34 -2.79 -19.17 3.03
N LEU A 35 -2.07 -19.53 4.07
CA LEU A 35 -1.37 -18.60 4.96
C LEU A 35 0.14 -18.84 4.84
N PHE A 36 0.87 -17.81 4.50
CA PHE A 36 2.31 -17.85 4.28
C PHE A 36 3.00 -16.83 5.19
N LEU A 37 4.23 -17.14 5.60
CA LEU A 37 5.08 -16.26 6.39
C LEU A 37 6.40 -16.04 5.66
N MET A 38 6.79 -14.77 5.52
CA MET A 38 8.11 -14.36 5.07
C MET A 38 8.82 -13.65 6.22
N GLU A 39 9.78 -14.29 6.83
CA GLU A 39 10.64 -13.70 7.88
C GLU A 39 11.83 -13.00 7.22
N ARG A 40 12.04 -11.71 7.53
CA ARG A 40 13.19 -10.94 7.05
C ARG A 40 14.16 -10.63 8.18
N LYS A 41 15.44 -10.39 7.84
CA LYS A 41 16.51 -10.11 8.82
C LYS A 41 16.45 -8.65 9.31
N GLY A 42 15.34 -8.23 9.94
CA GLY A 42 15.21 -6.92 10.59
C GLY A 42 14.51 -5.87 9.73
N LYS A 43 14.34 -4.67 10.31
CA LYS A 43 13.57 -3.56 9.73
C LYS A 43 14.35 -2.84 8.65
N LEU A 44 14.07 -3.17 7.40
CA LEU A 44 14.67 -2.54 6.21
C LEU A 44 13.77 -1.44 5.61
N GLY A 45 12.65 -1.13 6.25
CA GLY A 45 11.65 -0.16 5.80
C GLY A 45 10.43 -0.81 5.15
N LEU A 46 9.29 -0.13 5.30
CA LEU A 46 7.96 -0.61 4.87
C LEU A 46 7.94 -0.95 3.37
N GLY A 47 8.46 -0.07 2.53
CA GLY A 47 8.48 -0.26 1.08
C GLY A 47 9.23 -1.52 0.65
N THR A 48 10.36 -1.82 1.30
CA THR A 48 11.12 -3.05 0.98
C THR A 48 10.36 -4.31 1.38
N ALA A 49 9.51 -4.26 2.44
CA ALA A 49 8.64 -5.36 2.82
C ALA A 49 7.60 -5.64 1.73
N TYR A 50 6.91 -4.60 1.27
CA TYR A 50 5.94 -4.72 0.19
C TYR A 50 6.57 -5.20 -1.12
N LEU A 51 7.74 -4.65 -1.53
CA LEU A 51 8.43 -5.11 -2.74
C LEU A 51 8.82 -6.59 -2.66
N SER A 52 9.25 -7.07 -1.49
CA SER A 52 9.52 -8.51 -1.27
C SER A 52 8.25 -9.35 -1.42
N GLY A 53 7.12 -8.87 -0.85
CA GLY A 53 5.81 -9.51 -0.99
C GLY A 53 5.31 -9.53 -2.43
N PHE A 54 5.50 -8.45 -3.17
CA PHE A 54 5.15 -8.38 -4.60
C PHE A 54 5.98 -9.33 -5.45
N ALA A 55 7.30 -9.41 -5.20
CA ALA A 55 8.17 -10.36 -5.88
C ALA A 55 7.71 -11.79 -5.63
N TRP A 56 7.44 -12.15 -4.36
CA TRP A 56 6.90 -13.45 -3.98
C TRP A 56 5.57 -13.77 -4.67
N ALA A 57 4.67 -12.79 -4.79
CA ALA A 57 3.38 -12.97 -5.45
C ALA A 57 3.51 -13.14 -6.97
N LEU A 58 4.47 -12.44 -7.60
CA LEU A 58 4.73 -12.55 -9.04
C LEU A 58 5.33 -13.90 -9.46
N GLU A 59 5.99 -14.62 -8.53
CA GLU A 59 6.44 -16.01 -8.75
C GLU A 59 5.29 -17.02 -8.76
N ARG A 60 4.06 -16.58 -8.49
CA ARG A 60 2.82 -17.38 -8.40
C ARG A 60 1.75 -16.81 -9.30
N ASP A 61 0.64 -17.52 -9.48
CA ASP A 61 -0.41 -17.15 -10.44
C ASP A 61 -1.49 -16.21 -9.87
N TYR A 62 -1.10 -15.26 -9.01
CA TYR A 62 -2.04 -14.25 -8.51
C TYR A 62 -2.29 -13.17 -9.56
N SER A 63 -3.56 -12.91 -9.88
CA SER A 63 -3.97 -11.85 -10.81
C SER A 63 -3.99 -10.47 -10.16
N TYR A 64 -4.26 -10.42 -8.85
CA TYR A 64 -4.36 -9.20 -8.05
C TYR A 64 -3.59 -9.36 -6.75
N ILE A 65 -2.86 -8.35 -6.36
CA ILE A 65 -2.06 -8.34 -5.14
C ILE A 65 -2.50 -7.14 -4.29
N CYS A 66 -2.97 -7.41 -3.08
CA CYS A 66 -3.42 -6.38 -2.16
C CYS A 66 -2.42 -6.19 -1.03
N GLU A 67 -2.26 -4.96 -0.59
CA GLU A 67 -1.55 -4.61 0.63
C GLU A 67 -2.51 -4.03 1.67
N MET A 68 -2.29 -4.35 2.92
CA MET A 68 -3.11 -3.93 4.05
C MET A 68 -2.29 -3.93 5.33
N ASP A 69 -2.47 -2.89 6.16
CA ASP A 69 -1.87 -2.87 7.50
C ASP A 69 -2.55 -3.89 8.43
N ALA A 70 -1.76 -4.54 9.29
CA ALA A 70 -2.23 -5.57 10.23
C ALA A 70 -2.55 -5.00 11.63
N ASP A 71 -3.11 -3.78 11.70
CA ASP A 71 -3.39 -3.04 12.93
C ASP A 71 -4.90 -2.77 13.16
N PHE A 72 -5.76 -3.50 12.44
CA PHE A 72 -7.22 -3.37 12.45
C PHE A 72 -7.76 -2.01 11.98
N SER A 73 -6.93 -1.17 11.36
CA SER A 73 -7.39 0.12 10.81
C SER A 73 -8.22 -0.04 9.53
N HIS A 74 -8.04 -1.14 8.82
CA HIS A 74 -8.74 -1.49 7.58
C HIS A 74 -9.74 -2.63 7.79
N ASN A 75 -10.89 -2.55 7.12
CA ASN A 75 -11.86 -3.63 7.10
C ASN A 75 -11.52 -4.64 5.98
N PRO A 76 -11.20 -5.91 6.31
CA PRO A 76 -10.89 -6.93 5.28
C PRO A 76 -12.01 -7.16 4.27
N LEU A 77 -13.27 -6.89 4.61
CA LEU A 77 -14.41 -7.02 3.69
C LEU A 77 -14.32 -6.05 2.49
N ASP A 78 -13.56 -4.98 2.60
CA ASP A 78 -13.32 -4.06 1.48
C ASP A 78 -12.36 -4.64 0.41
N LEU A 79 -11.64 -5.75 0.70
CA LEU A 79 -10.75 -6.42 -0.26
C LEU A 79 -11.48 -6.84 -1.54
N GLU A 80 -12.69 -7.41 -1.41
CA GLU A 80 -13.49 -7.79 -2.57
C GLU A 80 -13.78 -6.60 -3.47
N ARG A 81 -14.17 -5.46 -2.88
CA ARG A 81 -14.47 -4.23 -3.62
C ARG A 81 -13.26 -3.66 -4.34
N LEU A 82 -12.07 -3.73 -3.70
CA LEU A 82 -10.80 -3.34 -4.32
C LEU A 82 -10.48 -4.25 -5.53
N VAL A 83 -10.59 -5.55 -5.36
CA VAL A 83 -10.31 -6.54 -6.42
C VAL A 83 -11.27 -6.36 -7.60
N VAL A 84 -12.58 -6.27 -7.34
CA VAL A 84 -13.59 -6.04 -8.39
C VAL A 84 -13.32 -4.76 -9.17
N ALA A 85 -12.98 -3.66 -8.49
CA ALA A 85 -12.63 -2.42 -9.16
C ALA A 85 -11.31 -2.52 -9.96
N CYS A 86 -10.39 -3.41 -9.55
CA CYS A 86 -9.12 -3.65 -10.25
C CYS A 86 -9.29 -4.50 -11.53
N GLN A 87 -10.39 -5.25 -11.66
CA GLN A 87 -10.70 -6.04 -12.86
C GLN A 87 -11.05 -5.18 -14.08
N GLU A 88 -11.37 -3.91 -13.88
CA GLU A 88 -11.70 -3.05 -14.99
C GLU A 88 -10.49 -2.77 -15.89
N LYS A 89 -10.77 -2.70 -17.20
CA LYS A 89 -9.74 -2.57 -18.24
C LYS A 89 -8.74 -1.45 -17.99
N ASN A 90 -7.46 -1.80 -18.04
CA ASN A 90 -6.31 -0.93 -17.84
C ASN A 90 -6.20 -0.32 -16.44
N THR A 91 -6.84 -0.93 -15.44
CA THR A 91 -6.66 -0.52 -14.04
C THR A 91 -5.43 -1.19 -13.47
N GLY A 92 -4.44 -0.39 -13.07
CA GLY A 92 -3.20 -0.88 -12.45
C GLY A 92 -3.27 -0.86 -10.93
N VAL A 93 -3.99 0.11 -10.38
CA VAL A 93 -4.04 0.37 -8.94
C VAL A 93 -5.45 0.76 -8.52
N VAL A 94 -5.93 0.18 -7.43
CA VAL A 94 -7.16 0.61 -6.74
C VAL A 94 -6.83 0.95 -5.30
N VAL A 95 -7.17 2.15 -4.89
CA VAL A 95 -6.86 2.70 -3.56
C VAL A 95 -8.12 2.69 -2.70
N GLY A 96 -8.04 2.11 -1.51
CA GLY A 96 -9.02 2.30 -0.45
C GLY A 96 -8.88 3.72 0.12
N SER A 97 -9.74 4.63 -0.33
CA SER A 97 -9.61 6.06 -0.10
C SER A 97 -10.47 6.55 1.05
N ARG A 98 -9.86 7.37 1.90
CA ARG A 98 -10.51 8.05 3.03
C ARG A 98 -11.14 9.39 2.62
N TYR A 99 -10.76 9.93 1.45
CA TYR A 99 -11.00 11.34 1.08
C TYR A 99 -11.94 11.55 -0.10
N ILE A 100 -12.42 10.49 -0.73
CA ILE A 100 -13.48 10.57 -1.72
C ILE A 100 -14.87 10.51 -1.06
N LYS A 101 -15.93 10.83 -1.81
CA LYS A 101 -17.32 10.76 -1.31
C LYS A 101 -17.64 9.34 -0.79
N GLY A 102 -18.05 9.24 0.47
CA GLY A 102 -18.32 8.00 1.18
C GLY A 102 -17.14 7.45 2.01
N GLY A 103 -15.94 8.01 1.84
CA GLY A 103 -14.79 7.70 2.71
C GLY A 103 -14.96 8.30 4.11
N GLN A 104 -14.49 7.59 5.13
CA GLN A 104 -14.66 8.00 6.53
C GLN A 104 -13.38 7.79 7.34
N LEU A 105 -13.16 8.68 8.30
CA LEU A 105 -12.11 8.59 9.32
C LEU A 105 -12.77 8.53 10.70
N VAL A 106 -12.52 7.46 11.44
CA VAL A 106 -13.10 7.23 12.77
C VAL A 106 -12.00 7.36 13.83
N ASN A 107 -12.27 8.16 14.85
CA ASN A 107 -11.40 8.41 16.00
C ASN A 107 -10.07 9.17 15.68
N TRP A 108 -9.98 9.84 14.52
CA TRP A 108 -8.83 10.69 14.25
C TRP A 108 -9.02 12.11 14.77
N PRO A 109 -8.01 12.71 15.42
CA PRO A 109 -8.05 14.12 15.80
C PRO A 109 -7.99 15.00 14.54
N LEU A 110 -8.66 16.15 14.60
CA LEU A 110 -8.82 17.07 13.46
C LEU A 110 -7.48 17.52 12.85
N ASN A 111 -6.48 17.81 13.69
CA ASN A 111 -5.14 18.19 13.24
C ASN A 111 -4.50 17.10 12.37
N ARG A 112 -4.64 15.82 12.73
CA ARG A 112 -4.13 14.69 11.94
C ARG A 112 -4.86 14.56 10.60
N ILE A 113 -6.19 14.79 10.58
CA ILE A 113 -6.99 14.80 9.34
C ILE A 113 -6.49 15.90 8.41
N LEU A 114 -6.32 17.12 8.92
CA LEU A 114 -5.87 18.28 8.14
C LEU A 114 -4.47 18.06 7.55
N ILE A 115 -3.54 17.54 8.35
CA ILE A 115 -2.17 17.24 7.90
C ILE A 115 -2.19 16.17 6.79
N SER A 116 -2.90 15.06 7.01
CA SER A 116 -2.94 13.96 6.04
C SER A 116 -3.64 14.35 4.74
N ARG A 117 -4.73 15.11 4.83
CA ARG A 117 -5.43 15.65 3.65
C ARG A 117 -4.57 16.69 2.91
N GLY A 118 -3.92 17.57 3.66
CA GLY A 118 -2.98 18.55 3.10
C GLY A 118 -1.81 17.88 2.37
N ALA A 119 -1.25 16.81 2.93
CA ALA A 119 -0.21 16.03 2.27
C ALA A 119 -0.69 15.42 0.93
N SER A 120 -1.91 14.88 0.88
CA SER A 120 -2.46 14.34 -0.36
C SER A 120 -2.73 15.43 -1.42
N ILE A 121 -3.21 16.61 -1.01
CA ILE A 121 -3.36 17.78 -1.90
C ILE A 121 -2.00 18.23 -2.43
N TYR A 122 -0.99 18.35 -1.57
CA TYR A 122 0.38 18.70 -1.94
C TYR A 122 0.94 17.75 -3.00
N VAL A 123 0.81 16.43 -2.77
CA VAL A 123 1.25 15.40 -3.73
C VAL A 123 0.56 15.58 -5.08
N ARG A 124 -0.76 15.80 -5.10
CA ARG A 124 -1.52 16.02 -6.33
C ARG A 124 -1.04 17.26 -7.10
N CYS A 125 -0.80 18.36 -6.40
CA CYS A 125 -0.34 19.60 -7.02
C CYS A 125 1.01 19.45 -7.73
N ILE A 126 1.93 18.65 -7.17
CA ILE A 126 3.26 18.44 -7.73
C ILE A 126 3.27 17.36 -8.79
N THR A 127 2.64 16.23 -8.51
CA THR A 127 2.68 15.05 -9.40
C THR A 127 1.66 15.11 -10.52
N TRP A 128 0.57 15.88 -10.35
CA TRP A 128 -0.63 15.90 -11.20
C TRP A 128 -1.37 14.56 -11.26
N MET A 129 -1.04 13.64 -10.39
CA MET A 129 -1.68 12.33 -10.28
C MET A 129 -3.13 12.49 -9.80
N PRO A 130 -4.12 11.89 -10.49
CA PRO A 130 -5.54 12.08 -10.17
C PRO A 130 -6.00 11.19 -8.99
N VAL A 131 -5.33 11.30 -7.83
CA VAL A 131 -5.62 10.50 -6.63
C VAL A 131 -5.89 11.42 -5.44
N ALA A 132 -7.04 11.25 -4.80
CA ALA A 132 -7.43 12.07 -3.64
C ALA A 132 -6.70 11.62 -2.36
N ASP A 133 -6.41 10.33 -2.21
CA ASP A 133 -5.71 9.75 -1.07
C ASP A 133 -4.37 9.13 -1.48
N ALA A 134 -3.38 9.98 -1.74
CA ALA A 134 -2.07 9.57 -2.20
C ALA A 134 -1.29 8.73 -1.16
N THR A 135 -1.60 8.91 0.12
CA THR A 135 -0.88 8.28 1.24
C THR A 135 -1.55 7.00 1.78
N ALA A 136 -2.67 6.58 1.21
CA ALA A 136 -3.36 5.36 1.65
C ALA A 136 -2.48 4.12 1.46
N GLY A 137 -2.49 3.22 2.46
CA GLY A 137 -1.76 1.95 2.46
C GLY A 137 -2.65 0.73 2.25
N PHE A 138 -3.94 0.91 1.98
CA PHE A 138 -4.85 -0.17 1.61
C PHE A 138 -5.07 -0.11 0.10
N VAL A 139 -4.36 -0.94 -0.63
CA VAL A 139 -4.26 -0.84 -2.08
C VAL A 139 -4.30 -2.21 -2.73
N CYS A 140 -4.97 -2.30 -3.88
CA CYS A 140 -4.92 -3.47 -4.76
C CYS A 140 -4.18 -3.10 -6.05
N TYR A 141 -3.25 -3.94 -6.44
CA TYR A 141 -2.47 -3.84 -7.67
C TYR A 141 -2.85 -4.95 -8.64
N SER A 142 -2.96 -4.63 -9.93
CA SER A 142 -3.05 -5.67 -10.96
C SER A 142 -1.66 -6.29 -11.20
N ARG A 143 -1.64 -7.60 -11.49
CA ARG A 143 -0.42 -8.30 -11.90
C ARG A 143 0.25 -7.60 -13.09
N SER A 144 -0.54 -7.20 -14.08
CA SER A 144 -0.02 -6.54 -15.30
C SER A 144 0.74 -5.24 -15.04
N PHE A 145 0.38 -4.49 -13.99
CA PHE A 145 1.13 -3.32 -13.55
C PHE A 145 2.45 -3.74 -12.88
N LEU A 146 2.39 -4.66 -11.90
CA LEU A 146 3.58 -5.08 -11.16
C LEU A 146 4.63 -5.78 -12.04
N GLU A 147 4.21 -6.50 -13.08
CA GLU A 147 5.11 -7.11 -14.06
C GLU A 147 5.86 -6.09 -14.91
N GLN A 148 5.23 -4.94 -15.23
CA GLN A 148 5.86 -3.87 -15.99
C GLN A 148 6.72 -2.94 -15.13
N LEU A 149 6.50 -2.94 -13.82
CA LEU A 149 7.21 -2.08 -12.88
C LEU A 149 8.61 -2.64 -12.60
N ASP A 150 9.64 -1.83 -12.80
CA ASP A 150 10.98 -2.12 -12.35
C ASP A 150 11.13 -1.76 -10.86
N PHE A 151 11.11 -2.77 -10.00
CA PHE A 151 11.21 -2.59 -8.55
C PHE A 151 12.52 -1.90 -8.11
N SER A 152 13.60 -2.02 -8.89
CA SER A 152 14.87 -1.37 -8.58
C SER A 152 14.82 0.15 -8.69
N LYS A 153 13.81 0.68 -9.39
CA LYS A 153 13.57 2.12 -9.57
C LYS A 153 12.70 2.74 -8.50
N ILE A 154 12.09 1.92 -7.63
CA ILE A 154 11.36 2.40 -6.46
C ILE A 154 12.38 2.82 -5.39
N SER A 155 12.39 4.10 -5.08
CA SER A 155 13.44 4.70 -4.25
C SER A 155 13.02 4.84 -2.79
N PHE A 156 11.73 4.96 -2.50
CA PHE A 156 11.23 5.23 -1.15
C PHE A 156 10.96 3.94 -0.38
N VAL A 157 11.49 3.89 0.85
CA VAL A 157 11.34 2.74 1.75
C VAL A 157 10.38 3.01 2.92
N GLY A 158 10.01 4.28 3.14
CA GLY A 158 9.10 4.74 4.17
C GLY A 158 7.68 5.02 3.66
N TYR A 159 6.98 5.97 4.28
CA TYR A 159 5.60 6.33 3.90
C TYR A 159 5.46 6.88 2.47
N ALA A 160 6.51 7.49 1.92
CA ALA A 160 6.53 7.97 0.56
C ALA A 160 6.47 6.83 -0.48
N PHE A 161 6.76 5.59 -0.09
CA PHE A 161 6.57 4.40 -0.92
C PHE A 161 5.16 4.31 -1.51
N GLN A 162 4.15 4.56 -0.68
CA GLN A 162 2.74 4.53 -1.11
C GLN A 162 2.44 5.56 -2.20
N ILE A 163 3.09 6.71 -2.12
CA ILE A 163 2.96 7.76 -3.14
C ILE A 163 3.66 7.32 -4.42
N GLU A 164 4.87 6.78 -4.31
CA GLU A 164 5.70 6.38 -5.46
C GLU A 164 5.07 5.24 -6.25
N MET A 165 4.49 4.24 -5.60
CA MET A 165 3.81 3.13 -6.27
C MET A 165 2.63 3.61 -7.13
N LYS A 166 1.80 4.52 -6.60
CA LYS A 166 0.69 5.12 -7.35
C LYS A 166 1.19 5.99 -8.50
N PHE A 167 2.23 6.77 -8.23
CA PHE A 167 2.85 7.62 -9.24
C PHE A 167 3.47 6.80 -10.39
N ALA A 168 4.16 5.71 -10.07
CA ALA A 168 4.71 4.79 -11.06
C ALA A 168 3.62 4.17 -11.95
N ALA A 169 2.49 3.74 -11.37
CA ALA A 169 1.36 3.24 -12.14
C ALA A 169 0.80 4.29 -13.10
N TRP A 170 0.66 5.53 -12.64
CA TRP A 170 0.20 6.64 -13.46
C TRP A 170 1.18 6.97 -14.59
N GLN A 171 2.48 6.98 -14.32
CA GLN A 171 3.53 7.21 -15.33
C GLN A 171 3.61 6.09 -16.38
N LEU A 172 3.28 4.86 -16.00
CA LEU A 172 3.19 3.72 -16.92
C LEU A 172 1.90 3.70 -17.74
N GLY A 173 0.99 4.67 -17.53
CA GLY A 173 -0.27 4.81 -18.27
C GLY A 173 -1.40 3.93 -17.76
N PHE A 174 -1.27 3.37 -16.57
CA PHE A 174 -2.36 2.65 -15.92
C PHE A 174 -3.38 3.59 -15.28
N LYS A 175 -4.64 3.17 -15.27
CA LYS A 175 -5.68 3.84 -14.50
C LYS A 175 -5.49 3.58 -13.02
N ILE A 176 -5.70 4.63 -12.21
CA ILE A 176 -5.79 4.52 -10.77
C ILE A 176 -7.25 4.81 -10.40
N LYS A 177 -7.83 3.94 -9.59
CA LYS A 177 -9.18 4.10 -9.05
C LYS A 177 -9.13 4.27 -7.56
N GLU A 178 -10.18 4.89 -7.02
CA GLU A 178 -10.37 5.01 -5.58
C GLU A 178 -11.75 4.48 -5.23
N ILE A 179 -11.82 3.66 -4.18
CA ILE A 179 -13.07 3.25 -3.56
C ILE A 179 -13.14 3.79 -2.14
N PRO A 180 -14.30 4.23 -1.66
CA PRO A 180 -14.42 4.76 -0.32
C PRO A 180 -14.31 3.65 0.71
N ILE A 181 -13.49 3.88 1.75
CA ILE A 181 -13.37 2.99 2.90
C ILE A 181 -13.61 3.74 4.21
N THR A 182 -13.92 2.99 5.25
CA THR A 182 -13.90 3.49 6.63
C THR A 182 -12.58 3.10 7.28
N PHE A 183 -11.76 4.10 7.59
CA PHE A 183 -10.51 3.93 8.31
C PHE A 183 -10.72 4.21 9.80
N LYS A 184 -10.39 3.27 10.66
CA LYS A 184 -10.43 3.43 12.12
C LYS A 184 -9.02 3.70 12.63
N ASP A 185 -8.88 4.58 13.65
CA ASP A 185 -7.57 4.70 14.30
C ASP A 185 -7.23 3.38 14.98
N ARG A 186 -5.95 3.01 14.92
CA ARG A 186 -5.46 1.81 15.58
C ARG A 186 -5.74 1.88 17.08
N THR A 187 -6.09 0.77 17.67
CA THR A 187 -6.35 0.66 19.11
C THR A 187 -5.07 0.48 19.92
N GLU A 188 -3.98 0.02 19.27
CA GLU A 188 -2.69 -0.25 19.89
C GLU A 188 -1.53 0.33 19.06
N GLY A 189 -0.45 0.70 19.75
CA GLY A 189 0.77 1.24 19.14
C GLY A 189 0.76 2.76 18.95
N ALA A 190 1.95 3.38 19.02
CA ALA A 190 2.14 4.83 18.81
C ALA A 190 2.44 5.14 17.34
N SER A 191 1.90 6.27 16.83
CA SER A 191 2.24 6.77 15.51
C SER A 191 3.70 7.23 15.48
N LYS A 192 4.51 6.64 14.57
CA LYS A 192 5.95 6.95 14.42
C LYS A 192 6.20 8.09 13.43
N MET A 193 5.28 9.05 13.31
CA MET A 193 5.51 10.21 12.44
C MET A 193 6.47 11.19 13.09
N SER A 194 7.73 11.20 12.66
CA SER A 194 8.73 12.20 13.03
C SER A 194 8.78 13.33 11.99
N THR A 195 9.26 14.49 12.40
CA THR A 195 9.51 15.65 11.51
C THR A 195 10.47 15.31 10.37
N ALA A 196 11.43 14.40 10.61
CA ALA A 196 12.36 13.92 9.59
C ALA A 196 11.64 13.15 8.46
N ILE A 197 10.67 12.31 8.80
CA ILE A 197 9.84 11.58 7.80
C ILE A 197 9.03 12.57 6.95
N PHE A 198 8.54 13.64 7.55
CA PHE A 198 7.83 14.71 6.83
C PHE A 198 8.71 15.44 5.83
N SER A 199 9.92 15.84 6.23
CA SER A 199 10.86 16.54 5.35
C SER A 199 11.35 15.66 4.21
N GLU A 200 11.61 14.38 4.47
CA GLU A 200 11.97 13.39 3.45
C GLU A 200 10.85 13.22 2.41
N ALA A 201 9.62 13.06 2.88
CA ALA A 201 8.46 12.93 1.98
C ALA A 201 8.23 14.22 1.18
N PHE A 202 8.42 15.40 1.78
CA PHE A 202 8.23 16.69 1.12
C PHE A 202 9.19 16.86 -0.07
N TRP A 203 10.48 16.76 0.15
CA TRP A 203 11.48 16.88 -0.92
C TRP A 203 11.49 15.67 -1.85
N GLY A 204 11.14 14.51 -1.32
CA GLY A 204 11.04 13.28 -2.07
C GLY A 204 10.04 13.35 -3.22
N VAL A 205 8.87 13.97 -3.02
CA VAL A 205 7.85 14.13 -4.08
C VAL A 205 8.37 14.98 -5.24
N TRP A 206 9.11 16.06 -4.96
CA TRP A 206 9.77 16.85 -6.01
C TRP A 206 10.82 16.06 -6.76
N LYS A 207 11.69 15.36 -6.02
CA LYS A 207 12.72 14.49 -6.62
C LYS A 207 12.11 13.41 -7.50
N MET A 208 11.05 12.76 -7.01
CA MET A 208 10.30 11.73 -7.75
C MET A 208 9.73 12.33 -9.07
N ARG A 209 9.07 13.48 -8.99
CA ARG A 209 8.51 14.16 -10.16
C ARG A 209 9.59 14.55 -11.16
N TRP A 210 10.74 15.09 -10.69
CA TRP A 210 11.86 15.45 -11.52
C TRP A 210 12.51 14.23 -12.19
N ASN A 211 12.76 13.18 -11.43
CA ASN A 211 13.34 11.95 -11.96
C ASN A 211 12.47 11.31 -13.06
N ALA A 212 11.15 11.41 -12.95
CA ALA A 212 10.24 10.87 -13.94
C ALA A 212 10.31 11.53 -15.33
N PHE A 213 10.96 12.70 -15.48
CA PHE A 213 11.24 13.29 -16.79
C PHE A 213 12.38 12.59 -17.52
N PHE A 214 13.31 11.97 -16.77
CA PHE A 214 14.52 11.38 -17.33
C PHE A 214 14.53 9.85 -17.25
N ASN A 215 13.77 9.27 -16.34
CA ASN A 215 13.76 7.84 -16.04
C ASN A 215 12.34 7.29 -16.08
N SER A 216 12.15 6.21 -16.80
CA SER A 216 10.88 5.47 -16.79
C SER A 216 10.90 4.43 -15.69
N TYR A 217 9.75 4.19 -15.02
CA TYR A 217 9.53 3.08 -14.08
C TYR A 217 9.41 1.72 -14.78
N ARG A 218 9.41 1.67 -16.09
CA ARG A 218 9.27 0.44 -16.88
C ARG A 218 10.54 -0.42 -16.78
N LYS A 219 10.35 -1.76 -16.70
CA LYS A 219 11.40 -2.76 -16.91
C LYS A 219 12.01 -2.65 -18.29
#